data_04e7342ccdefa65a59ec9e845e6210f9
#
_entry.id   04e7342ccdefa65a59ec9e845e6210f9
#
_cell.length_a   1.000
_cell.length_b   1.000
_cell.length_c   1.000
_cell.angle_alpha   90.00
_cell.angle_beta   90.00
_cell.angle_gamma   90.00
#
_symmetry.space_group_name_H-M   'P 1'
#
loop_
_entity.id
_entity.type
_entity.pdbx_description
1 polymer ?
#
loop_
_entity_poly.entity_id
_entity_poly.type
_entity_poly.pdbx_seq_one_letter_code
_entity_poly.pdbx_strand_id
1 'polypeptide(L)'
;MTQGFDRNLQVLTTEAFQEVYRTAISLNIANPLARLLLRLILGTAQESGVDAEGQLVIPEELKQFANLQNDILLIGQGEYFEVWAPDLWNQQEAQLRDAETNANRFSALTLTMA
;
A
#
# COMPACT_ATOMS: atom_id res chain seq x y z
N MET A 1 -9.49 1.34 -1.24
CA MET A 1 -8.50 0.29 -1.56
C MET A 1 -7.79 0.68 -2.84
N THR A 2 -6.49 0.59 -2.88
CA THR A 2 -5.69 0.98 -4.03
C THR A 2 -4.46 0.07 -4.16
N GLN A 3 -3.83 0.07 -5.34
CA GLN A 3 -2.56 -0.62 -5.52
C GLN A 3 -1.47 0.03 -4.67
N GLY A 4 -0.66 -0.81 -4.01
CA GLY A 4 0.54 -0.36 -3.32
C GLY A 4 1.77 -0.40 -4.23
N PHE A 5 2.94 -0.10 -3.65
CA PHE A 5 4.18 0.02 -4.42
C PHE A 5 4.91 -1.31 -4.63
N ASP A 6 4.50 -2.37 -3.93
CA ASP A 6 5.24 -3.63 -3.89
C ASP A 6 4.36 -4.82 -4.31
N ARG A 7 3.45 -4.61 -5.25
CA ARG A 7 2.46 -5.59 -5.69
C ARG A 7 1.55 -6.06 -4.55
N ASN A 8 1.28 -5.15 -3.64
CA ASN A 8 0.34 -5.32 -2.54
C ASN A 8 -0.82 -4.35 -2.73
N LEU A 9 -1.79 -4.41 -1.84
CA LEU A 9 -2.88 -3.43 -1.80
C LEU A 9 -2.75 -2.60 -0.54
N GLN A 10 -3.19 -1.35 -0.63
CA GLN A 10 -3.35 -0.48 0.52
C GLN A 10 -4.84 -0.27 0.78
N VAL A 11 -5.25 -0.45 2.01
CA VAL A 11 -6.64 -0.25 2.43
C VAL A 11 -6.68 0.88 3.45
N LEU A 12 -7.36 1.95 3.07
CA LEU A 12 -7.46 3.17 3.87
C LEU A 12 -8.93 3.45 4.16
N THR A 13 -9.18 4.11 5.28
CA THR A 13 -10.50 4.69 5.52
C THR A 13 -10.76 5.79 4.49
N THR A 14 -12.01 6.16 4.32
CA THR A 14 -12.38 7.27 3.43
C THR A 14 -11.69 8.56 3.85
N GLU A 15 -11.61 8.83 5.15
CA GLU A 15 -10.95 10.02 5.68
C GLU A 15 -9.43 10.00 5.39
N ALA A 16 -8.77 8.88 5.62
CA ALA A 16 -7.34 8.74 5.33
C ALA A 16 -7.06 8.89 3.84
N PHE A 17 -7.92 8.33 2.99
CA PHE A 17 -7.77 8.45 1.54
C PHE A 17 -7.95 9.91 1.09
N GLN A 18 -8.88 10.66 1.70
CA GLN A 18 -9.06 12.07 1.38
C GLN A 18 -7.81 12.89 1.67
N GLU A 19 -7.10 12.58 2.75
CA GLU A 19 -5.82 13.24 3.04
C GLU A 19 -4.75 12.91 1.98
N VAL A 20 -4.67 11.66 1.58
CA VAL A 20 -3.77 11.25 0.48
C VAL A 20 -4.15 11.99 -0.81
N TYR A 21 -5.44 12.07 -1.12
CA TYR A 21 -5.94 12.80 -2.29
C TYR A 21 -5.52 14.26 -2.26
N ARG A 22 -5.72 14.96 -1.16
CA ARG A 22 -5.35 16.38 -1.03
C ARG A 22 -3.86 16.59 -1.23
N THR A 23 -3.03 15.73 -0.65
CA THR A 23 -1.58 15.79 -0.83
C THR A 23 -1.21 15.53 -2.30
N ALA A 24 -1.84 14.54 -2.91
CA ALA A 24 -1.53 14.15 -4.29
C ALA A 24 -1.88 15.26 -5.28
N ILE A 25 -3.04 15.91 -5.14
CA ILE A 25 -3.43 16.97 -6.07
C ILE A 25 -2.61 18.25 -5.91
N SER A 26 -1.88 18.40 -4.80
CA SER A 26 -0.96 19.53 -4.61
C SER A 26 0.39 19.32 -5.28
N LEU A 27 0.66 18.13 -5.80
CA LEU A 27 1.90 17.83 -6.50
C LEU A 27 1.98 18.59 -7.84
N ASN A 28 3.19 18.95 -8.23
CA ASN A 28 3.43 19.60 -9.50
C ASN A 28 3.24 18.60 -10.65
N ILE A 29 2.14 18.71 -11.38
CA ILE A 29 1.80 17.80 -12.49
C ILE A 29 2.74 17.93 -13.69
N ALA A 30 3.59 18.95 -13.73
CA ALA A 30 4.66 19.03 -14.72
C ALA A 30 5.74 17.98 -14.48
N ASN A 31 5.87 17.47 -13.24
CA ASN A 31 6.82 16.42 -12.92
C ASN A 31 6.26 15.05 -13.35
N PRO A 32 6.97 14.29 -14.21
CA PRO A 32 6.51 12.98 -14.64
C PRO A 32 6.34 11.98 -13.50
N LEU A 33 7.15 12.06 -12.44
CA LEU A 33 7.00 11.18 -11.27
C LEU A 33 5.72 11.49 -10.51
N ALA A 34 5.34 12.76 -10.40
CA ALA A 34 4.07 13.14 -9.77
C ALA A 34 2.89 12.57 -10.55
N ARG A 35 2.92 12.63 -11.87
CA ARG A 35 1.87 12.06 -12.72
C ARG A 35 1.78 10.54 -12.55
N LEU A 36 2.93 9.86 -12.47
CA LEU A 36 2.97 8.42 -12.26
C LEU A 36 2.34 8.04 -10.91
N LEU A 37 2.70 8.76 -9.87
CA LEU A 37 2.15 8.54 -8.52
C LEU A 37 0.63 8.76 -8.48
N LEU A 38 0.16 9.83 -9.12
CA LEU A 38 -1.27 10.13 -9.21
C LEU A 38 -2.03 9.00 -9.91
N ARG A 39 -1.48 8.49 -11.00
CA ARG A 39 -2.10 7.35 -11.71
C ARG A 39 -2.13 6.09 -10.86
N LEU A 40 -1.08 5.84 -10.10
CA LEU A 40 -1.04 4.68 -9.22
C LEU A 40 -2.09 4.80 -8.11
N ILE A 41 -2.12 5.92 -7.41
CA ILE A 41 -3.00 6.09 -6.24
C ILE A 41 -4.44 6.32 -6.67
N LEU A 42 -4.69 7.31 -7.54
CA LEU A 42 -6.04 7.72 -7.90
C LEU A 42 -6.63 6.86 -9.01
N GLY A 43 -5.79 6.42 -9.94
CA GLY A 43 -6.23 5.64 -11.08
C GLY A 43 -6.62 4.21 -10.73
N THR A 44 -6.15 3.67 -9.61
CA THR A 44 -6.45 2.29 -9.20
C THR A 44 -7.35 2.21 -7.97
N ALA A 45 -7.62 3.34 -7.31
CA ALA A 45 -8.42 3.36 -6.09
C ALA A 45 -9.87 2.94 -6.37
N GLN A 46 -10.39 2.07 -5.53
CA GLN A 46 -11.79 1.64 -5.57
C GLN A 46 -12.36 1.66 -4.15
N GLU A 47 -13.58 2.16 -4.03
CA GLU A 47 -14.31 2.07 -2.78
C GLU A 47 -14.76 0.63 -2.56
N SER A 48 -14.66 0.18 -1.31
CA SER A 48 -15.19 -1.09 -0.88
C SER A 48 -15.84 -0.90 0.48
N GLY A 49 -16.98 -1.51 0.66
CA GLY A 49 -17.67 -1.52 1.94
C GLY A 49 -17.42 -2.81 2.69
N VAL A 50 -17.62 -2.75 3.99
CA VAL A 50 -17.67 -3.94 4.83
C VAL A 50 -19.15 -4.34 4.95
N ASP A 51 -19.45 -5.60 4.63
CA ASP A 51 -20.83 -6.08 4.69
C ASP A 51 -21.30 -6.30 6.15
N ALA A 52 -22.56 -6.74 6.32
CA ALA A 52 -23.14 -6.96 7.64
C ALA A 52 -22.42 -8.06 8.45
N GLU A 53 -21.66 -8.91 7.78
CA GLU A 53 -20.90 -10.01 8.39
C GLU A 53 -19.44 -9.63 8.64
N GLY A 54 -19.06 -8.38 8.40
CA GLY A 54 -17.69 -7.91 8.59
C GLY A 54 -16.75 -8.29 7.46
N GLN A 55 -17.28 -8.67 6.31
CA GLN A 55 -16.46 -9.08 5.15
C GLN A 55 -16.18 -7.89 4.24
N LEU A 56 -14.94 -7.76 3.84
CA LEU A 56 -14.50 -6.75 2.88
C LEU A 56 -14.31 -7.42 1.51
N VAL A 57 -15.00 -6.89 0.50
CA VAL A 57 -14.89 -7.40 -0.86
C VAL A 57 -13.70 -6.74 -1.55
N ILE A 58 -12.78 -7.56 -2.08
CA ILE A 58 -11.65 -7.08 -2.86
C ILE A 58 -12.00 -7.17 -4.35
N PRO A 59 -11.98 -6.05 -5.08
CA PRO A 59 -12.25 -6.06 -6.52
C PRO A 59 -11.30 -6.98 -7.28
N GLU A 60 -11.82 -7.63 -8.31
CA GLU A 60 -11.07 -8.63 -9.07
C GLU A 60 -9.77 -8.09 -9.67
N GLU A 61 -9.79 -6.87 -10.19
CA GLU A 61 -8.62 -6.24 -10.77
C GLU A 61 -7.49 -6.07 -9.75
N LEU A 62 -7.85 -5.72 -8.51
CA LEU A 62 -6.88 -5.57 -7.44
C LEU A 62 -6.37 -6.92 -6.96
N LYS A 63 -7.24 -7.95 -6.93
CA LYS A 63 -6.80 -9.31 -6.62
C LYS A 63 -5.75 -9.79 -7.61
N GLN A 64 -5.98 -9.57 -8.89
CA GLN A 64 -5.04 -9.98 -9.93
C GLN A 64 -3.72 -9.23 -9.82
N PHE A 65 -3.78 -7.93 -9.58
CA PHE A 65 -2.57 -7.13 -9.41
C PHE A 65 -1.69 -7.67 -8.27
N ALA A 66 -2.28 -7.96 -7.13
CA ALA A 66 -1.56 -8.42 -5.93
C ALA A 66 -1.38 -9.94 -5.88
N ASN A 67 -1.82 -10.65 -6.92
CA ASN A 67 -1.75 -12.11 -7.00
C ASN A 67 -2.41 -12.81 -5.81
N LEU A 68 -3.55 -12.28 -5.37
CA LEU A 68 -4.29 -12.83 -4.24
C LEU A 68 -5.07 -14.08 -4.67
N GLN A 69 -4.99 -15.10 -3.85
CA GLN A 69 -5.71 -16.36 -4.06
C GLN A 69 -6.58 -16.66 -2.83
N ASN A 70 -6.42 -17.84 -2.24
CA ASN A 70 -7.25 -18.25 -1.11
C ASN A 70 -6.84 -17.61 0.21
N ASP A 71 -5.55 -17.47 0.43
CA ASP A 71 -5.00 -16.91 1.68
C ASP A 71 -4.42 -15.53 1.42
N ILE A 72 -4.62 -14.64 2.38
CA ILE A 72 -4.04 -13.29 2.36
C ILE A 72 -3.44 -12.97 3.73
N LEU A 73 -2.52 -12.03 3.74
CA LEU A 73 -1.96 -11.45 4.96
C LEU A 73 -2.36 -9.99 5.07
N LEU A 74 -2.74 -9.58 6.26
CA LEU A 74 -3.04 -8.19 6.60
C LEU A 74 -1.91 -7.64 7.44
N ILE A 75 -1.27 -6.59 6.96
CA ILE A 75 -0.14 -5.96 7.64
C ILE A 75 -0.52 -4.54 8.01
N GLY A 76 -0.61 -4.25 9.31
CA GLY A 76 -0.94 -2.90 9.78
C GLY A 76 0.22 -1.93 9.56
N GLN A 77 -0.10 -0.74 9.10
CA GLN A 77 0.86 0.33 8.81
C GLN A 77 0.47 1.64 9.50
N GLY A 78 -0.13 1.57 10.67
CA GLY A 78 -0.60 2.74 11.39
C GLY A 78 -2.00 3.16 10.94
N GLU A 79 -2.10 4.17 10.08
CA GLU A 79 -3.39 4.70 9.64
C GLU A 79 -4.04 3.91 8.50
N TYR A 80 -3.33 2.94 7.94
CA TYR A 80 -3.85 2.06 6.91
C TYR A 80 -3.31 0.65 7.12
N PHE A 81 -3.80 -0.29 6.33
CA PHE A 81 -3.20 -1.62 6.31
C PHE A 81 -2.95 -2.07 4.88
N GLU A 82 -2.05 -3.03 4.75
CA GLU A 82 -1.70 -3.63 3.47
C GLU A 82 -2.26 -5.04 3.39
N VAL A 83 -2.62 -5.43 2.16
CA VAL A 83 -3.04 -6.80 1.85
C VAL A 83 -1.99 -7.41 0.96
N TRP A 84 -1.47 -8.56 1.36
CA TRP A 84 -0.38 -9.25 0.68
C TRP A 84 -0.74 -10.69 0.36
N ALA A 85 -0.29 -11.16 -0.80
CA ALA A 85 -0.19 -12.59 -1.04
C ALA A 85 0.94 -13.17 -0.17
N PRO A 86 0.76 -14.35 0.44
CA PRO A 86 1.78 -14.93 1.31
C PRO A 86 3.15 -15.08 0.64
N ASP A 87 3.21 -15.49 -0.61
CA ASP A 87 4.46 -15.68 -1.33
C ASP A 87 5.22 -14.37 -1.51
N LEU A 88 4.51 -13.30 -1.86
CA LEU A 88 5.12 -11.99 -2.04
C LEU A 88 5.55 -11.39 -0.70
N TRP A 89 4.78 -11.61 0.35
CA TRP A 89 5.17 -11.20 1.70
C TRP A 89 6.43 -11.93 2.17
N ASN A 90 6.56 -13.22 1.89
CA ASN A 90 7.75 -13.98 2.27
C ASN A 90 9.02 -13.41 1.64
N GLN A 91 8.93 -12.95 0.40
CA GLN A 91 10.06 -12.27 -0.26
C GLN A 91 10.40 -10.95 0.42
N GLN A 92 9.39 -10.19 0.79
CA GLN A 92 9.56 -8.92 1.49
C GLN A 92 10.12 -9.14 2.90
N GLU A 93 9.63 -10.15 3.59
CA GLU A 93 10.09 -10.50 4.94
C GLU A 93 11.57 -10.87 4.97
N ALA A 94 12.06 -11.54 3.93
CA ALA A 94 13.47 -11.86 3.81
C ALA A 94 14.34 -10.60 3.79
N GLN A 95 13.87 -9.54 3.13
CA GLN A 95 14.56 -8.24 3.14
C GLN A 95 14.52 -7.58 4.52
N LEU A 96 13.41 -7.71 5.24
CA LEU A 96 13.28 -7.15 6.59
C LEU A 96 14.22 -7.81 7.59
N ARG A 97 14.60 -9.07 7.35
CA ARG A 97 15.49 -9.82 8.24
C ARG A 97 16.98 -9.64 7.91
N ASP A 98 17.29 -8.99 6.81
CA ASP A 98 18.68 -8.66 6.48
C ASP A 98 19.12 -7.43 7.27
N ALA A 99 19.58 -7.67 8.50
CA ALA A 99 19.89 -6.59 9.43
C ALA A 99 21.05 -5.72 8.96
N GLU A 100 22.05 -6.30 8.31
CA GLU A 100 23.22 -5.55 7.83
C GLU A 100 22.84 -4.59 6.70
N THR A 101 22.15 -5.09 5.70
CA THR A 101 21.68 -4.27 4.59
C THR A 101 20.70 -3.20 5.06
N ASN A 102 19.79 -3.55 5.97
CA ASN A 102 18.79 -2.63 6.49
C ASN A 102 19.42 -1.51 7.32
N ALA A 103 20.45 -1.78 8.09
CA ALA A 103 21.16 -0.74 8.85
C ALA A 103 21.66 0.37 7.92
N ASN A 104 22.21 0.01 6.77
CA ASN A 104 22.70 0.96 5.78
C ASN A 104 21.56 1.72 5.08
N ARG A 105 20.48 1.03 4.73
CA ARG A 105 19.31 1.64 4.09
C ARG A 105 18.62 2.63 5.01
N PHE A 106 18.40 2.25 6.25
CA PHE A 106 17.61 3.05 7.18
C PHE A 106 18.36 4.28 7.66
N SER A 107 19.68 4.25 7.63
CA SER A 107 20.48 5.45 7.96
C SER A 107 20.17 6.63 7.03
N ALA A 108 19.71 6.35 5.81
CA ALA A 108 19.36 7.39 4.85
C ALA A 108 18.00 8.05 5.14
N LEU A 109 17.19 7.48 6.03
CA LEU A 109 15.82 7.94 6.27
C LEU A 109 15.72 8.99 7.39
N THR A 110 16.81 9.37 8.03
CA THR A 110 16.83 10.37 9.09
C THR A 110 15.76 10.07 10.17
N LEU A 111 15.71 8.82 10.65
CA LEU A 111 14.79 8.44 11.70
C LEU A 111 15.30 8.93 13.05
N THR A 112 14.45 9.69 13.75
CA THR A 112 14.73 10.13 15.11
C THR A 112 13.99 9.20 16.09
N MET A 113 14.75 8.44 16.84
CA MET A 113 14.22 7.58 17.90
C MET A 113 14.31 8.34 19.21
N ALA A 114 13.17 8.70 19.73
CA ALA A 114 13.11 9.38 21.03
C ALA A 114 13.21 8.37 22.18
#